data_926bc4c3032af2a89cdffb7f88c175a2
#
_entry.id   926bc4c3032af2a89cdffb7f88c175a2
#
_cell.length_a   1.000
_cell.length_b   1.000
_cell.length_c   1.000
_cell.angle_alpha   90.00
_cell.angle_beta   90.00
_cell.angle_gamma   90.00
#
_symmetry.space_group_name_H-M   'P 1'
#
loop_
_entity.id
_entity.type
_entity.pdbx_description
1 polymer ?
#
loop_
_entity_poly.entity_id
_entity_poly.type
_entity_poly.pdbx_seq_one_letter_code
_entity_poly.pdbx_strand_id
1 'polypeptide(L)'
;MRRPTLLPFAATLVAAAWLQPVAPANAQAQPQAPSTVEQGENIPDQKLEAAAAAIERMASIKQDYQQRLQKVTSPSEQDRLVEEGNNAMQKAVTDQGLSVAEYDEIMVVAQNSPTVRDKIIERLKSKDSPAGSAPKR
;
A
#
# COMPACT_ATOMS: atom_id res chain seq x y z
N MET A 1 4.52 -51.31 -16.28
CA MET A 1 3.29 -51.86 -16.90
C MET A 1 2.15 -51.80 -15.90
N ARG A 2 1.23 -50.87 -16.10
CA ARG A 2 -0.20 -50.96 -15.71
C ARG A 2 -0.90 -49.70 -16.24
N ARG A 3 -1.94 -49.97 -16.98
CA ARG A 3 -2.65 -49.10 -17.94
C ARG A 3 -3.72 -48.21 -17.27
N PRO A 4 -4.18 -47.15 -17.98
CA PRO A 4 -5.16 -46.21 -17.51
C PRO A 4 -6.58 -46.72 -17.65
N THR A 5 -7.47 -46.29 -16.76
CA THR A 5 -8.92 -46.51 -16.91
C THR A 5 -9.59 -45.14 -17.17
N LEU A 6 -9.99 -44.98 -18.41
CA LEU A 6 -10.96 -43.97 -18.84
C LEU A 6 -12.36 -44.41 -18.40
N LEU A 7 -13.12 -43.51 -17.81
CA LEU A 7 -14.56 -43.62 -17.68
C LEU A 7 -15.21 -42.31 -18.13
N PRO A 8 -16.11 -42.34 -19.09
CA PRO A 8 -16.92 -41.19 -19.50
C PRO A 8 -18.19 -41.17 -18.65
N PHE A 9 -18.58 -40.04 -18.12
CA PHE A 9 -19.95 -39.86 -17.64
C PHE A 9 -20.66 -38.76 -18.39
N ALA A 10 -21.77 -39.17 -18.89
CA ALA A 10 -22.70 -38.53 -19.78
C ALA A 10 -23.44 -37.35 -19.18
N ALA A 11 -23.87 -36.50 -20.10
CA ALA A 11 -24.77 -35.40 -19.97
C ALA A 11 -26.06 -35.68 -19.20
N THR A 12 -26.51 -34.69 -18.42
CA THR A 12 -27.94 -34.49 -18.17
C THR A 12 -28.24 -33.01 -18.10
N LEU A 13 -28.90 -32.50 -19.12
CA LEU A 13 -29.63 -31.22 -19.21
C LEU A 13 -30.85 -31.34 -18.29
N VAL A 14 -30.97 -30.42 -17.33
CA VAL A 14 -32.28 -30.08 -16.71
C VAL A 14 -32.44 -28.56 -16.72
N ALA A 15 -33.26 -28.09 -17.65
CA ALA A 15 -33.82 -26.79 -17.65
C ALA A 15 -34.90 -26.69 -16.58
N ALA A 16 -34.76 -25.83 -15.60
CA ALA A 16 -35.82 -25.42 -14.70
C ALA A 16 -35.79 -23.89 -14.58
N ALA A 17 -36.71 -23.26 -15.29
CA ALA A 17 -37.04 -21.85 -15.16
C ALA A 17 -37.73 -21.64 -13.81
N TRP A 18 -37.08 -20.87 -12.93
CA TRP A 18 -37.70 -20.33 -11.75
C TRP A 18 -37.67 -18.81 -11.82
N LEU A 19 -38.86 -18.23 -12.03
CA LEU A 19 -39.11 -16.82 -11.78
C LEU A 19 -38.89 -16.58 -10.27
N GLN A 20 -37.96 -15.71 -9.93
CA GLN A 20 -37.84 -15.18 -8.58
C GLN A 20 -38.13 -13.69 -8.54
N PRO A 21 -38.90 -13.23 -7.53
CA PRO A 21 -39.30 -11.83 -7.41
C PRO A 21 -38.11 -10.96 -6.96
N VAL A 22 -38.08 -9.77 -7.53
CA VAL A 22 -37.14 -8.69 -7.21
C VAL A 22 -37.32 -8.29 -5.75
N ALA A 23 -36.31 -8.52 -4.91
CA ALA A 23 -36.18 -7.93 -3.59
C ALA A 23 -35.32 -6.67 -3.68
N PRO A 24 -35.61 -5.60 -2.90
CA PRO A 24 -34.88 -4.34 -3.02
C PRO A 24 -33.43 -4.47 -2.53
N ALA A 25 -32.55 -3.87 -3.29
CA ALA A 25 -31.11 -3.84 -3.06
C ALA A 25 -30.78 -3.21 -1.69
N ASN A 26 -30.28 -4.02 -0.78
CA ASN A 26 -29.43 -3.53 0.29
C ASN A 26 -28.14 -2.99 -0.35
N ALA A 27 -27.88 -1.73 -0.14
CA ALA A 27 -26.58 -1.11 -0.45
C ALA A 27 -25.53 -1.72 0.47
N GLN A 28 -24.97 -2.87 0.06
CA GLN A 28 -23.72 -3.35 0.60
C GLN A 28 -22.64 -2.44 0.07
N ALA A 29 -21.92 -1.82 1.01
CA ALA A 29 -20.67 -1.13 0.72
C ALA A 29 -19.79 -2.09 -0.09
N GLN A 30 -19.68 -1.82 -1.40
CA GLN A 30 -18.66 -2.46 -2.23
C GLN A 30 -17.31 -2.19 -1.57
N PRO A 31 -16.49 -3.22 -1.36
CA PRO A 31 -15.07 -2.98 -1.18
C PRO A 31 -14.62 -2.19 -2.39
N GLN A 32 -14.14 -0.96 -2.17
CA GLN A 32 -13.56 -0.17 -3.24
C GLN A 32 -12.46 -1.03 -3.84
N ALA A 33 -12.68 -1.48 -5.07
CA ALA A 33 -11.65 -2.07 -5.88
C ALA A 33 -10.44 -1.13 -5.84
N PRO A 34 -9.20 -1.64 -5.78
CA PRO A 34 -8.02 -0.81 -5.84
C PRO A 34 -8.17 0.08 -7.08
N SER A 35 -8.21 1.38 -6.84
CA SER A 35 -8.25 2.35 -7.95
C SER A 35 -6.97 2.12 -8.73
N THR A 36 -7.08 1.43 -9.85
CA THR A 36 -6.03 1.33 -10.85
C THR A 36 -5.61 2.76 -11.14
N VAL A 37 -4.41 3.15 -10.73
CA VAL A 37 -3.82 4.44 -11.05
C VAL A 37 -3.54 4.38 -12.55
N GLU A 38 -4.59 4.58 -13.33
CA GLU A 38 -4.46 4.79 -14.77
C GLU A 38 -3.73 6.12 -14.94
N GLN A 39 -2.55 5.99 -15.51
CA GLN A 39 -1.67 7.05 -15.98
C GLN A 39 -0.84 7.73 -14.89
N GLY A 40 0.40 7.28 -14.81
CA GLY A 40 1.51 7.64 -13.92
C GLY A 40 1.91 9.12 -13.75
N GLU A 41 1.11 10.08 -14.20
CA GLU A 41 1.37 11.51 -14.02
C GLU A 41 0.29 12.24 -13.23
N ASN A 42 -0.86 11.62 -12.96
CA ASN A 42 -1.99 12.29 -12.32
C ASN A 42 -2.28 11.78 -10.91
N ILE A 43 -1.24 11.59 -10.11
CA ILE A 43 -1.41 11.27 -8.69
C ILE A 43 -1.89 12.54 -7.96
N PRO A 44 -3.01 12.49 -7.21
CA PRO A 44 -3.50 13.63 -6.45
C PRO A 44 -2.43 14.18 -5.51
N ASP A 45 -2.31 15.50 -5.43
CA ASP A 45 -1.31 16.18 -4.58
C ASP A 45 -1.39 15.73 -3.12
N GLN A 46 -2.59 15.46 -2.61
CA GLN A 46 -2.80 14.94 -1.27
C GLN A 46 -2.15 13.55 -1.06
N LYS A 47 -2.19 12.67 -2.08
CA LYS A 47 -1.53 11.37 -2.00
C LYS A 47 -0.01 11.49 -2.07
N LEU A 48 0.50 12.45 -2.84
CA LEU A 48 1.94 12.75 -2.87
C LEU A 48 2.43 13.33 -1.53
N GLU A 49 1.62 14.14 -0.88
CA GLU A 49 1.91 14.67 0.45
C GLU A 49 1.90 13.56 1.50
N ALA A 50 0.91 12.68 1.46
CA ALA A 50 0.82 11.51 2.34
C ALA A 50 2.02 10.56 2.14
N ALA A 51 2.43 10.33 0.88
CA ALA A 51 3.61 9.53 0.56
C ALA A 51 4.90 10.16 1.12
N ALA A 52 5.09 11.48 0.97
CA ALA A 52 6.22 12.19 1.54
C ALA A 52 6.26 12.06 3.07
N ALA A 53 5.11 12.25 3.74
CA ALA A 53 5.01 12.09 5.19
C ALA A 53 5.30 10.65 5.65
N ALA A 54 4.86 9.65 4.89
CA ALA A 54 5.18 8.25 5.15
C ALA A 54 6.69 7.99 5.03
N ILE A 55 7.36 8.54 4.00
CA ILE A 55 8.80 8.42 3.80
C ILE A 55 9.58 8.95 5.00
N GLU A 56 9.25 10.15 5.51
CA GLU A 56 9.89 10.73 6.69
C GLU A 56 9.75 9.86 7.92
N ARG A 57 8.52 9.39 8.19
CA ARG A 57 8.27 8.49 9.31
C ARG A 57 9.02 7.17 9.20
N MET A 58 9.03 6.57 8.01
CA MET A 58 9.78 5.34 7.76
C MET A 58 11.29 5.54 7.93
N ALA A 59 11.84 6.68 7.53
CA ALA A 59 13.25 7.00 7.74
C ALA A 59 13.59 7.04 9.23
N SER A 60 12.77 7.69 10.04
CA SER A 60 12.95 7.76 11.51
C SER A 60 12.82 6.39 12.16
N ILE A 61 11.80 5.60 11.78
CA ILE A 61 11.60 4.23 12.26
C ILE A 61 12.83 3.36 11.92
N LYS A 62 13.28 3.40 10.67
CA LYS A 62 14.45 2.65 10.21
C LYS A 62 15.69 2.99 11.05
N GLN A 63 15.92 4.26 11.32
CA GLN A 63 17.07 4.69 12.14
C GLN A 63 16.97 4.16 13.57
N ASP A 64 15.79 4.23 14.21
CA ASP A 64 15.58 3.72 15.58
C ASP A 64 15.80 2.20 15.63
N TYR A 65 15.19 1.45 14.73
CA TYR A 65 15.33 -0.01 14.71
C TYR A 65 16.76 -0.46 14.36
N GLN A 66 17.48 0.26 13.49
CA GLN A 66 18.90 0.00 13.24
C GLN A 66 19.74 0.16 14.49
N GLN A 67 19.52 1.20 15.30
CA GLN A 67 20.22 1.39 16.57
C GLN A 67 19.89 0.30 17.59
N ARG A 68 18.63 -0.15 17.63
CA ARG A 68 18.20 -1.25 18.50
C ARG A 68 18.84 -2.57 18.09
N LEU A 69 18.85 -2.87 16.80
CA LEU A 69 19.47 -4.09 16.25
C LEU A 69 20.98 -4.19 16.55
N GLN A 70 21.69 -3.06 16.56
CA GLN A 70 23.14 -3.06 16.91
C GLN A 70 23.41 -3.44 18.39
N LYS A 71 22.41 -3.30 19.27
CA LYS A 71 22.54 -3.60 20.70
C LYS A 71 22.13 -5.03 21.05
N VAL A 72 21.52 -5.74 20.12
CA VAL A 72 20.96 -7.07 20.34
C VAL A 72 21.88 -8.11 19.70
N THR A 73 22.27 -9.12 20.48
CA THR A 73 23.15 -10.21 20.06
C THR A 73 22.42 -11.54 19.87
N SER A 74 21.20 -11.67 20.42
CA SER A 74 20.38 -12.86 20.29
C SER A 74 19.67 -12.91 18.94
N PRO A 75 19.82 -13.98 18.12
CA PRO A 75 19.13 -14.10 16.83
C PRO A 75 17.61 -13.97 16.95
N SER A 76 16.99 -14.58 17.95
CA SER A 76 15.54 -14.51 18.11
C SER A 76 15.02 -13.11 18.46
N GLU A 77 15.82 -12.29 19.15
CA GLU A 77 15.47 -10.88 19.40
C GLU A 77 15.71 -10.04 18.17
N GLN A 78 16.71 -10.35 17.36
CA GLN A 78 16.93 -9.68 16.07
C GLN A 78 15.74 -9.91 15.12
N ASP A 79 15.29 -11.16 14.99
CA ASP A 79 14.13 -11.51 14.14
C ASP A 79 12.87 -10.77 14.61
N ARG A 80 12.62 -10.72 15.92
CA ARG A 80 11.48 -9.99 16.48
C ARG A 80 11.57 -8.49 16.20
N LEU A 81 12.75 -7.89 16.34
CA LEU A 81 12.95 -6.46 16.04
C LEU A 81 12.75 -6.15 14.55
N VAL A 82 13.17 -7.05 13.66
CA VAL A 82 12.92 -6.90 12.21
C VAL A 82 11.43 -6.94 11.91
N GLU A 83 10.70 -7.88 12.52
CA GLU A 83 9.24 -7.97 12.35
C GLU A 83 8.52 -6.74 12.91
N GLU A 84 8.87 -6.30 14.12
CA GLU A 84 8.34 -5.07 14.71
C GLU A 84 8.63 -3.85 13.83
N GLY A 85 9.84 -3.74 13.29
CA GLY A 85 10.23 -2.66 12.39
C GLY A 85 9.43 -2.64 11.09
N ASN A 86 9.22 -3.81 10.49
CA ASN A 86 8.40 -3.95 9.28
C ASN A 86 6.94 -3.54 9.55
N ASN A 87 6.37 -3.98 10.66
CA ASN A 87 5.01 -3.61 11.06
C ASN A 87 4.89 -2.10 11.34
N ALA A 88 5.90 -1.51 11.98
CA ALA A 88 5.95 -0.07 12.22
C ALA A 88 6.04 0.74 10.92
N MET A 89 6.79 0.27 9.93
CA MET A 89 6.87 0.92 8.61
C MET A 89 5.54 0.84 7.85
N GLN A 90 4.87 -0.33 7.85
CA GLN A 90 3.54 -0.46 7.26
C GLN A 90 2.52 0.48 7.94
N LYS A 91 2.57 0.55 9.26
CA LYS A 91 1.72 1.46 10.04
C LYS A 91 2.02 2.93 9.70
N ALA A 92 3.27 3.29 9.48
CA ALA A 92 3.65 4.64 9.10
C ALA A 92 2.99 5.08 7.78
N VAL A 93 2.80 4.17 6.83
CA VAL A 93 2.08 4.41 5.57
C VAL A 93 0.58 4.56 5.83
N THR A 94 -0.03 3.63 6.55
CA THR A 94 -1.48 3.64 6.80
C THR A 94 -1.93 4.80 7.67
N ASP A 95 -1.11 5.25 8.61
CA ASP A 95 -1.36 6.44 9.44
C ASP A 95 -1.42 7.74 8.61
N GLN A 96 -0.85 7.75 7.40
CA GLN A 96 -0.95 8.87 6.47
C GLN A 96 -2.17 8.77 5.52
N GLY A 97 -3.01 7.77 5.70
CA GLY A 97 -4.21 7.58 4.88
C GLY A 97 -3.95 6.91 3.53
N LEU A 98 -2.81 6.25 3.37
CA LEU A 98 -2.51 5.41 2.21
C LEU A 98 -2.61 3.94 2.60
N SER A 99 -3.08 3.10 1.68
CA SER A 99 -2.80 1.67 1.77
C SER A 99 -1.35 1.40 1.38
N VAL A 100 -0.80 0.27 1.82
CA VAL A 100 0.56 -0.14 1.43
C VAL A 100 0.66 -0.28 -0.10
N ALA A 101 -0.38 -0.84 -0.74
CA ALA A 101 -0.42 -0.99 -2.19
C ALA A 101 -0.40 0.37 -2.92
N GLU A 102 -1.19 1.35 -2.45
CA GLU A 102 -1.17 2.70 -3.02
C GLU A 102 0.20 3.40 -2.86
N TYR A 103 0.83 3.20 -1.70
CA TYR A 103 2.17 3.72 -1.47
C TYR A 103 3.18 3.10 -2.44
N ASP A 104 3.15 1.78 -2.62
CA ASP A 104 4.03 1.06 -3.53
C ASP A 104 3.81 1.52 -4.98
N GLU A 105 2.57 1.70 -5.42
CA GLU A 105 2.24 2.24 -6.74
C GLU A 105 2.81 3.65 -6.93
N ILE A 106 2.65 4.54 -5.95
CA ILE A 106 3.21 5.90 -5.99
C ILE A 106 4.73 5.83 -6.11
N MET A 107 5.39 4.94 -5.38
CA MET A 107 6.84 4.78 -5.44
C MET A 107 7.32 4.23 -6.78
N VAL A 108 6.59 3.28 -7.39
CA VAL A 108 6.87 2.79 -8.75
C VAL A 108 6.74 3.91 -9.77
N VAL A 109 5.68 4.71 -9.69
CA VAL A 109 5.51 5.87 -10.57
C VAL A 109 6.64 6.89 -10.36
N ALA A 110 7.01 7.20 -9.13
CA ALA A 110 8.11 8.14 -8.82
C ALA A 110 9.47 7.66 -9.35
N GLN A 111 9.68 6.34 -9.44
CA GLN A 111 10.90 5.79 -10.05
C GLN A 111 10.94 6.01 -11.57
N ASN A 112 9.80 6.00 -12.23
CA ASN A 112 9.67 6.09 -13.69
C ASN A 112 9.35 7.51 -14.18
N SER A 113 8.80 8.39 -13.32
CA SER A 113 8.45 9.79 -13.64
C SER A 113 9.28 10.76 -12.81
N PRO A 114 10.23 11.49 -13.43
CA PRO A 114 10.97 12.55 -12.75
C PRO A 114 10.06 13.62 -12.12
N THR A 115 8.97 13.97 -12.82
CA THR A 115 8.01 14.97 -12.35
C THR A 115 7.38 14.57 -11.01
N VAL A 116 6.94 13.31 -10.87
CA VAL A 116 6.34 12.81 -9.63
C VAL A 116 7.38 12.74 -8.51
N ARG A 117 8.58 12.25 -8.84
CA ARG A 117 9.70 12.21 -7.89
C ARG A 117 10.05 13.59 -7.35
N ASP A 118 10.18 14.58 -8.23
CA ASP A 118 10.52 15.95 -7.85
C ASP A 118 9.44 16.58 -6.95
N LYS A 119 8.17 16.32 -7.23
CA LYS A 119 7.06 16.74 -6.37
C LYS A 119 7.14 16.12 -4.96
N ILE A 120 7.51 14.87 -4.83
CA ILE A 120 7.72 14.22 -3.52
C ILE A 120 8.91 14.84 -2.80
N ILE A 121 10.05 15.04 -3.49
CA ILE A 121 11.26 15.63 -2.92
C ILE A 121 10.99 17.06 -2.44
N GLU A 122 10.24 17.84 -3.20
CA GLU A 122 9.88 19.22 -2.81
C GLU A 122 9.07 19.22 -1.50
N ARG A 123 8.13 18.30 -1.33
CA ARG A 123 7.35 18.17 -0.10
C ARG A 123 8.20 17.72 1.09
N LEU A 124 9.17 16.84 0.89
CA LEU A 124 10.12 16.45 1.93
C LEU A 124 10.95 17.67 2.38
N LYS A 125 11.49 18.46 1.44
CA LYS A 125 12.27 19.66 1.76
C LYS A 125 11.46 20.76 2.46
N SER A 126 10.19 20.93 2.08
CA SER A 126 9.33 21.95 2.70
C SER A 126 8.97 21.63 4.15
N LYS A 127 8.98 20.36 4.55
CA LYS A 127 8.75 19.92 5.93
C LYS A 127 10.01 20.03 6.79
N ASP A 128 11.20 19.80 6.21
CA ASP A 128 12.49 19.98 6.88
C ASP A 128 12.86 21.46 7.09
N SER A 129 12.21 22.38 6.40
CA SER A 129 12.37 23.83 6.68
C SER A 129 11.60 24.16 7.94
N PRO A 130 12.28 24.64 9.02
CA PRO A 130 11.58 25.08 10.21
C PRO A 130 10.62 26.20 9.81
N ALA A 131 9.33 26.01 10.13
CA ALA A 131 8.30 27.04 9.98
C ALA A 131 8.67 28.26 10.84
N GLY A 132 9.46 29.16 10.32
CA GLY A 132 10.01 30.28 11.08
C GLY A 132 10.77 31.34 10.27
N SER A 133 10.45 31.48 8.97
CA SER A 133 10.92 32.67 8.23
C SER A 133 9.75 33.34 7.55
N ALA A 134 8.77 33.77 8.35
CA ALA A 134 7.88 34.83 7.90
C ALA A 134 8.73 36.09 7.71
N PRO A 135 8.74 36.74 6.54
CA PRO A 135 9.40 38.03 6.39
C PRO A 135 8.65 39.04 7.26
N LYS A 136 9.28 39.52 8.34
CA LYS A 136 8.83 40.74 9.03
C LYS A 136 8.92 41.89 8.04
N ARG A 137 7.76 42.32 7.60
CA ARG A 137 7.60 43.68 7.04
C ARG A 137 7.41 44.65 8.18
#